data_9c3f509b353c2e5564df5081a431d3b3
#
_entry.id   9c3f509b353c2e5564df5081a431d3b3
#
_cell.length_a   1.000
_cell.length_b   1.000
_cell.length_c   1.000
_cell.angle_alpha   90.00
_cell.angle_beta   90.00
_cell.angle_gamma   90.00
#
_symmetry.space_group_name_H-M   'P 1'
#
loop_
_entity.id
_entity.type
_entity.pdbx_description
1 polymer ?
#
loop_
_entity_poly.entity_id
_entity_poly.type
_entity_poly.pdbx_seq_one_letter_code
_entity_poly.pdbx_strand_id
1 'polypeptide(L)'
;QGNVGPRFARGSEGREKLRRWRTSVSMREFEGVREKFRKAGIRLHAYYYNMRDDFSDEEIARGFEMAKALRVKYLAASANLSTVKRIDSFASKANVLVGMHNHAAVTPNEFATPEDFEQAMRGTTHIRINLDIGHFVGAGYDPVQFITGHHRLITHLDIKDRNQQKDNLPFG
;
A
#
# COMPACT_ATOMS: atom_id res chain seq x y z
N GLN A 1 -3.49 12.88 2.08
CA GLN A 1 -2.58 12.12 1.19
C GLN A 1 -2.10 13.04 0.07
N GLY A 2 -0.79 13.30 -0.01
CA GLY A 2 -0.18 14.05 -1.09
C GLY A 2 0.15 13.14 -2.27
N ASN A 3 -0.16 13.57 -3.50
CA ASN A 3 0.29 12.86 -4.70
C ASN A 3 1.70 13.32 -5.07
N VAL A 4 2.58 12.37 -5.29
CA VAL A 4 3.86 12.60 -5.95
C VAL A 4 3.70 12.19 -7.41
N GLY A 5 3.87 13.14 -8.32
CA GLY A 5 3.81 12.91 -9.75
C GLY A 5 2.51 13.37 -10.42
N PRO A 6 2.45 13.25 -11.76
CA PRO A 6 1.34 13.72 -12.55
C PRO A 6 0.07 12.87 -12.36
N ARG A 7 -1.07 13.48 -12.59
CA ARG A 7 -2.34 12.78 -12.70
C ARG A 7 -2.64 12.51 -14.17
N PHE A 8 -2.92 11.26 -14.48
CA PHE A 8 -3.35 10.84 -15.81
C PHE A 8 -4.84 10.47 -15.81
N ALA A 9 -5.48 10.54 -16.97
CA ALA A 9 -6.85 10.09 -17.12
C ALA A 9 -6.98 8.58 -16.79
N ARG A 10 -8.19 8.17 -16.40
CA ARG A 10 -8.48 6.73 -16.22
C ARG A 10 -8.49 6.03 -17.57
N GLY A 11 -8.23 4.71 -17.57
CA GLY A 11 -8.22 3.87 -18.77
C GLY A 11 -6.80 3.42 -19.16
N SER A 12 -6.74 2.61 -20.20
CA SER A 12 -5.49 1.95 -20.64
C SER A 12 -4.40 2.94 -21.07
N GLU A 13 -4.78 3.99 -21.78
CA GLU A 13 -3.83 5.04 -22.21
C GLU A 13 -3.22 5.78 -21.03
N GLY A 14 -4.05 6.16 -20.05
CA GLY A 14 -3.59 6.84 -18.84
C GLY A 14 -2.71 5.92 -17.98
N ARG A 15 -3.05 4.62 -17.92
CA ARG A 15 -2.24 3.61 -17.25
C ARG A 15 -0.86 3.48 -17.89
N GLU A 16 -0.79 3.48 -19.22
CA GLU A 16 0.47 3.38 -19.95
C GLU A 16 1.32 4.66 -19.82
N LYS A 17 0.70 5.84 -19.82
CA LYS A 17 1.40 7.10 -19.51
C LYS A 17 1.98 7.10 -18.10
N LEU A 18 1.23 6.58 -17.13
CA LEU A 18 1.69 6.44 -15.73
C LEU A 18 2.85 5.44 -15.62
N ARG A 19 2.80 4.32 -16.35
CA ARG A 19 3.89 3.33 -16.42
C ARG A 19 5.17 3.99 -16.92
N ARG A 20 5.10 4.65 -18.07
CA ARG A 20 6.25 5.36 -18.65
C ARG A 20 6.84 6.40 -17.71
N TRP A 21 5.98 7.19 -17.06
CA TRP A 21 6.44 8.15 -16.08
C TRP A 21 7.16 7.47 -14.90
N ARG A 22 6.57 6.42 -14.33
CA ARG A 22 7.17 5.67 -13.20
C ARG A 22 8.54 5.11 -13.53
N THR A 23 8.71 4.55 -14.71
CA THR A 23 9.97 3.93 -15.14
C THR A 23 11.05 4.94 -15.53
N SER A 24 10.68 6.17 -15.90
CA SER A 24 11.61 7.20 -16.36
C SER A 24 11.87 8.34 -15.38
N VAL A 25 11.00 8.57 -14.39
CA VAL A 25 11.11 9.71 -13.46
C VAL A 25 12.42 9.66 -12.66
N SER A 26 13.07 10.82 -12.52
CA SER A 26 14.28 10.92 -11.70
C SER A 26 13.96 10.76 -10.20
N MET A 27 14.77 10.03 -9.46
CA MET A 27 14.64 9.91 -8.00
C MET A 27 14.86 11.26 -7.29
N ARG A 28 15.49 12.22 -7.94
CA ARG A 28 15.63 13.62 -7.42
C ARG A 28 14.27 14.28 -7.15
N GLU A 29 13.22 13.92 -7.91
CA GLU A 29 11.86 14.42 -7.66
C GLU A 29 11.38 13.99 -6.26
N PHE A 30 11.59 12.72 -5.91
CA PHE A 30 11.20 12.16 -4.61
C PHE A 30 12.09 12.70 -3.48
N GLU A 31 13.37 12.88 -3.73
CA GLU A 31 14.28 13.56 -2.79
C GLU A 31 13.83 15.01 -2.52
N GLY A 32 13.41 15.72 -3.56
CA GLY A 32 12.85 17.07 -3.44
C GLY A 32 11.58 17.10 -2.61
N VAL A 33 10.69 16.13 -2.81
CA VAL A 33 9.47 15.97 -1.97
C VAL A 33 9.86 15.71 -0.51
N ARG A 34 10.76 14.77 -0.25
CA ARG A 34 11.26 14.49 1.10
C ARG A 34 11.79 15.75 1.77
N GLU A 35 12.58 16.54 1.05
CA GLU A 35 13.18 17.76 1.60
C GLU A 35 12.13 18.82 1.96
N LYS A 36 11.06 18.95 1.17
CA LYS A 36 9.93 19.84 1.50
C LYS A 36 9.28 19.43 2.82
N PHE A 37 9.01 18.14 3.02
CA PHE A 37 8.44 17.64 4.29
C PHE A 37 9.42 17.85 5.45
N ARG A 38 10.70 17.56 5.24
CA ARG A 38 11.74 17.77 6.26
C ARG A 38 11.82 19.24 6.71
N LYS A 39 11.78 20.19 5.76
CA LYS A 39 11.77 21.64 6.07
C LYS A 39 10.54 22.06 6.86
N ALA A 40 9.41 21.39 6.67
CA ALA A 40 8.18 21.60 7.44
C ALA A 40 8.15 20.85 8.79
N GLY A 41 9.25 20.20 9.21
CA GLY A 41 9.31 19.42 10.45
C GLY A 41 8.54 18.10 10.39
N ILE A 42 8.14 17.64 9.20
CA ILE A 42 7.33 16.43 9.01
C ILE A 42 8.22 15.29 8.54
N ARG A 43 8.14 14.17 9.26
CA ARG A 43 8.79 12.92 8.85
C ARG A 43 7.79 12.06 8.07
N LEU A 44 8.15 11.71 6.83
CA LEU A 44 7.36 10.76 6.04
C LEU A 44 7.40 9.38 6.70
N HIS A 45 6.24 8.74 6.85
CA HIS A 45 6.11 7.41 7.46
C HIS A 45 6.04 6.31 6.40
N ALA A 46 5.15 6.46 5.44
CA ALA A 46 4.91 5.50 4.38
C ALA A 46 4.69 6.20 3.03
N TYR A 47 4.90 5.46 1.95
CA TYR A 47 4.58 5.85 0.59
C TYR A 47 3.56 4.87 0.00
N TYR A 48 2.45 5.38 -0.51
CA TYR A 48 1.40 4.55 -1.08
C TYR A 48 1.70 4.27 -2.56
N TYR A 49 1.95 3.00 -2.89
CA TYR A 49 2.29 2.55 -4.22
C TYR A 49 1.59 1.24 -4.55
N ASN A 50 0.52 1.31 -5.34
CA ASN A 50 -0.22 0.12 -5.74
C ASN A 50 0.61 -0.75 -6.68
N MET A 51 0.58 -2.06 -6.43
CA MET A 51 1.32 -3.06 -7.20
C MET A 51 0.37 -4.20 -7.57
N ARG A 52 -0.32 -4.04 -8.68
CA ARG A 52 -1.33 -4.98 -9.16
C ARG A 52 -0.76 -5.92 -10.22
N ASP A 53 -1.56 -6.88 -10.69
CA ASP A 53 -1.15 -7.92 -11.64
C ASP A 53 -0.58 -7.35 -12.96
N ASP A 54 -1.06 -6.18 -13.38
CA ASP A 54 -0.63 -5.50 -14.60
C ASP A 54 0.71 -4.74 -14.47
N PHE A 55 1.33 -4.74 -13.29
CA PHE A 55 2.63 -4.09 -13.09
C PHE A 55 3.76 -4.96 -13.63
N SER A 56 4.68 -4.34 -14.37
CA SER A 56 5.95 -4.98 -14.74
C SER A 56 6.91 -5.06 -13.54
N ASP A 57 7.90 -5.94 -13.62
CA ASP A 57 8.95 -6.02 -12.61
C ASP A 57 9.72 -4.70 -12.47
N GLU A 58 9.93 -4.00 -13.59
CA GLU A 58 10.55 -2.69 -13.59
C GLU A 58 9.71 -1.67 -12.80
N GLU A 59 8.37 -1.61 -13.03
CA GLU A 59 7.51 -0.72 -12.25
C GLU A 59 7.55 -1.04 -10.74
N ILE A 60 7.57 -2.33 -10.38
CA ILE A 60 7.68 -2.74 -8.98
C ILE A 60 9.02 -2.27 -8.41
N ALA A 61 10.13 -2.54 -9.08
CA ALA A 61 11.47 -2.10 -8.64
C ALA A 61 11.52 -0.58 -8.44
N ARG A 62 10.97 0.18 -9.38
CA ARG A 62 10.91 1.65 -9.31
C ARG A 62 10.15 2.15 -8.08
N GLY A 63 9.07 1.46 -7.68
CA GLY A 63 8.34 1.78 -6.44
C GLY A 63 9.24 1.71 -5.20
N PHE A 64 10.12 0.72 -5.12
CA PHE A 64 11.09 0.59 -4.03
C PHE A 64 12.21 1.63 -4.10
N GLU A 65 12.66 2.02 -5.29
CA GLU A 65 13.61 3.14 -5.45
C GLU A 65 13.00 4.46 -4.97
N MET A 66 11.73 4.73 -5.33
CA MET A 66 10.97 5.89 -4.85
C MET A 66 10.85 5.90 -3.32
N ALA A 67 10.54 4.75 -2.71
CA ALA A 67 10.49 4.62 -1.26
C ALA A 67 11.83 4.94 -0.58
N LYS A 68 12.93 4.46 -1.16
CA LYS A 68 14.29 4.78 -0.68
C LYS A 68 14.62 6.27 -0.82
N ALA A 69 14.27 6.89 -1.94
CA ALA A 69 14.49 8.33 -2.17
C ALA A 69 13.70 9.19 -1.18
N LEU A 70 12.46 8.78 -0.86
CA LEU A 70 11.63 9.39 0.17
C LEU A 70 12.12 9.11 1.60
N ARG A 71 12.98 8.10 1.81
CA ARG A 71 13.40 7.58 3.12
C ARG A 71 12.23 7.17 4.00
N VAL A 72 11.20 6.60 3.40
CA VAL A 72 10.09 6.00 4.15
C VAL A 72 10.47 4.61 4.64
N LYS A 73 9.88 4.21 5.77
CA LYS A 73 10.10 2.89 6.37
C LYS A 73 9.24 1.82 5.70
N TYR A 74 8.08 2.22 5.19
CA TYR A 74 7.06 1.34 4.66
C TYR A 74 6.58 1.78 3.28
N LEU A 75 6.29 0.82 2.41
CA LEU A 75 5.32 0.99 1.33
C LEU A 75 3.95 0.54 1.83
N ALA A 76 2.89 1.27 1.47
CA ALA A 76 1.52 0.81 1.58
C ALA A 76 1.01 0.49 0.18
N ALA A 77 0.35 -0.64 -0.01
CA ALA A 77 -0.07 -1.08 -1.33
C ALA A 77 -1.45 -1.74 -1.34
N SER A 78 -2.35 -1.25 -2.20
CA SER A 78 -3.43 -2.10 -2.72
C SER A 78 -2.82 -2.99 -3.81
N ALA A 79 -2.72 -4.28 -3.53
CA ALA A 79 -2.10 -5.27 -4.40
C ALA A 79 -3.05 -6.45 -4.60
N ASN A 80 -2.74 -7.32 -5.55
CA ASN A 80 -3.44 -8.59 -5.70
C ASN A 80 -2.70 -9.69 -4.92
N LEU A 81 -3.43 -10.68 -4.39
CA LEU A 81 -2.83 -11.82 -3.66
C LEU A 81 -1.81 -12.57 -4.54
N SER A 82 -2.09 -12.69 -5.84
CA SER A 82 -1.20 -13.29 -6.83
C SER A 82 0.16 -12.60 -6.97
N THR A 83 0.24 -11.28 -6.68
CA THR A 83 1.49 -10.51 -6.80
C THR A 83 2.37 -10.55 -5.55
N VAL A 84 1.86 -11.05 -4.43
CA VAL A 84 2.50 -10.93 -3.11
C VAL A 84 3.92 -11.48 -3.07
N LYS A 85 4.15 -12.71 -3.55
CA LYS A 85 5.49 -13.32 -3.54
C LYS A 85 6.48 -12.56 -4.42
N ARG A 86 5.99 -12.03 -5.54
CA ARG A 86 6.78 -11.20 -6.44
C ARG A 86 7.16 -9.89 -5.77
N ILE A 87 6.22 -9.22 -5.11
CA ILE A 87 6.47 -8.01 -4.32
C ILE A 87 7.47 -8.28 -3.19
N ASP A 88 7.32 -9.39 -2.44
CA ASP A 88 8.21 -9.75 -1.34
C ASP A 88 9.67 -9.91 -1.80
N SER A 89 9.88 -10.46 -3.01
CA SER A 89 11.23 -10.58 -3.59
C SER A 89 11.90 -9.21 -3.78
N PHE A 90 11.18 -8.21 -4.29
CA PHE A 90 11.70 -6.84 -4.44
C PHE A 90 11.83 -6.13 -3.09
N ALA A 91 10.87 -6.34 -2.19
CA ALA A 91 10.86 -5.79 -0.84
C ALA A 91 12.09 -6.25 -0.03
N SER A 92 12.41 -7.53 -0.12
CA SER A 92 13.59 -8.13 0.51
C SER A 92 14.89 -7.52 -0.03
N LYS A 93 15.05 -7.43 -1.35
CA LYS A 93 16.22 -6.80 -1.98
C LYS A 93 16.37 -5.32 -1.59
N ALA A 94 15.26 -4.63 -1.42
CA ALA A 94 15.23 -3.22 -1.03
C ALA A 94 15.36 -3.00 0.48
N ASN A 95 15.11 -4.02 1.29
CA ASN A 95 14.96 -3.97 2.74
C ASN A 95 13.88 -2.96 3.17
N VAL A 96 12.71 -3.02 2.51
CA VAL A 96 11.54 -2.15 2.77
C VAL A 96 10.33 -3.03 3.03
N LEU A 97 9.65 -2.80 4.15
CA LEU A 97 8.42 -3.53 4.48
C LEU A 97 7.24 -2.99 3.66
N VAL A 98 6.33 -3.89 3.25
CA VAL A 98 5.14 -3.54 2.48
C VAL A 98 3.88 -3.90 3.24
N GLY A 99 3.14 -2.88 3.70
CA GLY A 99 1.81 -3.03 4.30
C GLY A 99 0.74 -3.22 3.22
N MET A 100 0.14 -4.40 3.17
CA MET A 100 -0.97 -4.69 2.26
C MET A 100 -2.26 -4.07 2.79
N HIS A 101 -2.94 -3.31 1.94
CA HIS A 101 -4.16 -2.59 2.26
C HIS A 101 -5.39 -3.41 1.83
N ASN A 102 -6.36 -3.54 2.75
CA ASN A 102 -7.61 -4.24 2.49
C ASN A 102 -8.72 -3.35 1.93
N HIS A 103 -9.69 -3.98 1.29
CA HIS A 103 -10.90 -3.37 0.76
C HIS A 103 -12.16 -3.96 1.41
N ALA A 104 -13.30 -3.26 1.31
CA ALA A 104 -14.57 -3.72 1.88
C ALA A 104 -15.30 -4.75 0.98
N ALA A 105 -14.91 -4.87 -0.27
CA ALA A 105 -15.48 -5.87 -1.18
C ALA A 105 -14.68 -7.16 -1.08
N VAL A 106 -15.33 -8.24 -0.66
CA VAL A 106 -14.72 -9.58 -0.66
C VAL A 106 -14.81 -10.12 -2.09
N THR A 107 -13.70 -10.05 -2.79
CA THR A 107 -13.59 -10.51 -4.19
C THR A 107 -12.34 -11.37 -4.35
N PRO A 108 -12.33 -12.34 -5.26
CA PRO A 108 -11.13 -13.16 -5.52
C PRO A 108 -9.91 -12.31 -5.81
N ASN A 109 -8.75 -12.75 -5.32
CA ASN A 109 -7.44 -12.14 -5.58
C ASN A 109 -7.26 -10.71 -5.01
N GLU A 110 -8.14 -10.29 -4.08
CA GLU A 110 -8.05 -8.99 -3.39
C GLU A 110 -7.88 -9.21 -1.88
N PHE A 111 -7.37 -8.21 -1.18
CA PHE A 111 -7.29 -8.22 0.27
C PHE A 111 -8.60 -7.69 0.87
N ALA A 112 -9.30 -8.52 1.65
CA ALA A 112 -10.52 -8.13 2.36
C ALA A 112 -10.69 -8.86 3.70
N THR A 113 -10.22 -10.10 3.81
CA THR A 113 -10.48 -11.01 4.92
C THR A 113 -9.22 -11.26 5.76
N PRO A 114 -9.34 -11.74 7.01
CA PRO A 114 -8.20 -12.20 7.81
C PRO A 114 -7.35 -13.24 7.07
N GLU A 115 -8.00 -14.19 6.40
CA GLU A 115 -7.36 -15.30 5.68
C GLU A 115 -6.50 -14.80 4.52
N ASP A 116 -6.90 -13.71 3.83
CA ASP A 116 -6.11 -13.09 2.76
C ASP A 116 -4.76 -12.59 3.29
N PHE A 117 -4.77 -11.95 4.46
CA PHE A 117 -3.55 -11.49 5.11
C PHE A 117 -2.68 -12.66 5.57
N GLU A 118 -3.27 -13.67 6.19
CA GLU A 118 -2.54 -14.86 6.64
C GLU A 118 -1.92 -15.60 5.46
N GLN A 119 -2.66 -15.76 4.36
CA GLN A 119 -2.16 -16.35 3.13
C GLN A 119 -0.99 -15.53 2.55
N ALA A 120 -1.13 -14.22 2.49
CA ALA A 120 -0.11 -13.32 1.95
C ALA A 120 1.19 -13.35 2.76
N MET A 121 1.10 -13.45 4.08
CA MET A 121 2.26 -13.48 4.97
C MET A 121 2.93 -14.85 5.05
N ARG A 122 2.26 -15.91 4.59
CA ARG A 122 2.80 -17.26 4.61
C ARG A 122 3.97 -17.42 3.65
N GLY A 123 5.15 -17.63 4.19
CA GLY A 123 6.38 -17.79 3.41
C GLY A 123 6.92 -16.48 2.78
N THR A 124 6.52 -15.33 3.32
CA THR A 124 7.06 -14.01 2.98
C THR A 124 7.80 -13.41 4.18
N THR A 125 8.73 -12.50 3.95
CA THR A 125 9.56 -11.91 5.00
C THR A 125 9.34 -10.40 5.18
N HIS A 126 8.90 -9.71 4.12
CA HIS A 126 8.74 -8.25 4.10
C HIS A 126 7.28 -7.79 3.94
N ILE A 127 6.35 -8.74 3.78
CA ILE A 127 4.92 -8.42 3.71
C ILE A 127 4.37 -8.20 5.12
N ARG A 128 3.56 -7.17 5.26
CA ARG A 128 2.95 -6.70 6.50
C ARG A 128 1.52 -6.24 6.22
N ILE A 129 0.86 -5.75 7.26
CA ILE A 129 -0.53 -5.31 7.23
C ILE A 129 -0.58 -3.77 7.27
N ASN A 130 -1.28 -3.17 6.33
CA ASN A 130 -1.87 -1.86 6.44
C ASN A 130 -3.39 -2.06 6.60
N LEU A 131 -3.90 -2.01 7.80
CA LEU A 131 -5.31 -2.30 8.06
C LEU A 131 -6.14 -1.02 7.92
N ASP A 132 -7.04 -1.01 6.92
CA ASP A 132 -8.15 -0.06 6.87
C ASP A 132 -9.31 -0.61 7.71
N ILE A 133 -9.52 -0.02 8.88
CA ILE A 133 -10.50 -0.47 9.87
C ILE A 133 -11.91 -0.40 9.29
N GLY A 134 -12.26 0.70 8.61
CA GLY A 134 -13.59 0.85 8.04
C GLY A 134 -13.87 -0.12 6.90
N HIS A 135 -12.87 -0.42 6.08
CA HIS A 135 -13.01 -1.46 5.06
C HIS A 135 -13.18 -2.84 5.69
N PHE A 136 -12.46 -3.12 6.77
CA PHE A 136 -12.53 -4.40 7.47
C PHE A 136 -13.90 -4.64 8.10
N VAL A 137 -14.48 -3.62 8.75
CA VAL A 137 -15.88 -3.63 9.24
C VAL A 137 -16.85 -3.79 8.09
N GLY A 138 -16.67 -3.05 6.99
CA GLY A 138 -17.50 -3.16 5.79
C GLY A 138 -17.41 -4.52 5.07
N ALA A 139 -16.37 -5.30 5.32
CA ALA A 139 -16.23 -6.69 4.87
C ALA A 139 -16.86 -7.70 5.86
N GLY A 140 -17.35 -7.23 7.02
CA GLY A 140 -18.03 -8.06 8.02
C GLY A 140 -17.15 -8.62 9.13
N TYR A 141 -15.91 -8.10 9.28
CA TYR A 141 -14.94 -8.60 10.26
C TYR A 141 -14.75 -7.64 11.44
N ASP A 142 -14.34 -8.21 12.59
CA ASP A 142 -14.01 -7.45 13.80
C ASP A 142 -12.55 -7.00 13.77
N PRO A 143 -12.29 -5.67 13.64
CA PRO A 143 -10.93 -5.16 13.61
C PRO A 143 -10.22 -5.26 14.96
N VAL A 144 -10.95 -5.25 16.10
CA VAL A 144 -10.35 -5.34 17.44
C VAL A 144 -9.77 -6.74 17.66
N GLN A 145 -10.53 -7.78 17.31
CA GLN A 145 -10.06 -9.15 17.36
C GLN A 145 -8.85 -9.35 16.46
N PHE A 146 -8.91 -8.86 15.23
CA PHE A 146 -7.81 -8.99 14.27
C PHE A 146 -6.53 -8.25 14.73
N ILE A 147 -6.66 -7.01 15.20
CA ILE A 147 -5.53 -6.23 15.73
C ILE A 147 -4.90 -6.94 16.93
N THR A 148 -5.71 -7.48 17.84
CA THR A 148 -5.21 -8.19 19.03
C THR A 148 -4.30 -9.36 18.65
N GLY A 149 -4.67 -10.11 17.61
CA GLY A 149 -3.87 -11.24 17.12
C GLY A 149 -2.66 -10.84 16.26
N HIS A 150 -2.73 -9.69 15.59
CA HIS A 150 -1.77 -9.36 14.52
C HIS A 150 -1.01 -8.03 14.72
N HIS A 151 -1.14 -7.35 15.87
CA HIS A 151 -0.59 -6.01 16.10
C HIS A 151 0.90 -5.86 15.74
N ARG A 152 1.72 -6.90 15.93
CA ARG A 152 3.16 -6.89 15.60
C ARG A 152 3.45 -6.86 14.10
N LEU A 153 2.47 -7.21 13.29
CA LEU A 153 2.57 -7.28 11.83
C LEU A 153 1.94 -6.05 11.15
N ILE A 154 1.26 -5.20 11.93
CA ILE A 154 0.61 -3.99 11.42
C ILE A 154 1.64 -2.86 11.33
N THR A 155 1.79 -2.29 10.14
CA THR A 155 2.67 -1.13 9.89
C THR A 155 2.01 0.19 10.22
N HIS A 156 0.74 0.31 9.89
CA HIS A 156 -0.12 1.48 10.16
C HIS A 156 -1.59 1.11 9.97
N LEU A 157 -2.47 1.99 10.46
CA LEU A 157 -3.91 1.86 10.36
C LEU A 157 -4.47 3.02 9.53
N ASP A 158 -5.38 2.72 8.63
CA ASP A 158 -6.26 3.71 8.04
C ASP A 158 -7.58 3.70 8.82
N ILE A 159 -7.87 4.82 9.49
CA ILE A 159 -9.03 4.91 10.38
C ILE A 159 -10.19 5.56 9.62
N LYS A 160 -11.28 4.82 9.51
CA LYS A 160 -12.57 5.26 8.99
C LYS A 160 -13.65 4.68 9.88
N ASP A 161 -14.66 5.45 10.20
CA ASP A 161 -15.88 4.89 10.79
C ASP A 161 -16.80 4.46 9.63
N ARG A 162 -17.17 3.20 9.63
CA ARG A 162 -17.96 2.57 8.56
C ARG A 162 -18.83 1.45 9.11
N ASN A 163 -20.07 1.37 8.63
CA ASN A 163 -20.97 0.26 8.96
C ASN A 163 -20.80 -0.93 8.00
N GLN A 164 -21.50 -2.03 8.29
CA GLN A 164 -21.51 -3.24 7.45
C GLN A 164 -22.21 -3.02 6.09
N GLN A 165 -23.05 -2.00 5.97
CA GLN A 165 -23.67 -1.57 4.71
C GLN A 165 -22.69 -0.81 3.82
N LYS A 166 -21.47 -0.62 4.31
CA LYS A 166 -20.37 0.09 3.64
C LYS A 166 -20.57 1.60 3.55
N ASP A 167 -21.44 2.18 4.38
CA ASP A 167 -21.58 3.62 4.50
C ASP A 167 -20.49 4.18 5.40
N ASN A 168 -19.91 5.31 5.03
CA ASN A 168 -19.00 6.04 5.92
C ASN A 168 -19.84 6.81 6.94
N LEU A 169 -19.47 6.68 8.20
CA LEU A 169 -20.11 7.35 9.33
C LEU A 169 -19.22 8.47 9.86
N PRO A 170 -19.78 9.49 10.52
CA PRO A 170 -18.99 10.42 11.33
C PRO A 170 -18.25 9.68 12.44
N PHE A 171 -17.07 10.16 12.81
CA PHE A 171 -16.37 9.63 13.98
C PHE A 171 -17.11 9.97 15.28
N GLY A 172 -17.27 9.01 16.16
CA GLY A 172 -17.78 9.23 17.53
C GLY A 172 -18.93 8.33 17.87
#